data_5ce81938d9b8adbc7d0622c0fae01c88
#
_entry.id   5ce81938d9b8adbc7d0622c0fae01c88
#
_cell.length_a   1.000
_cell.length_b   1.000
_cell.length_c   1.000
_cell.angle_alpha   90.00
_cell.angle_beta   90.00
_cell.angle_gamma   90.00
#
_symmetry.space_group_name_H-M   'P 1'
#
loop_
_entity.id
_entity.type
_entity.pdbx_description
1 polymer ?
#
loop_
_entity_poly.entity_id
_entity_poly.type
_entity_poly.pdbx_seq_one_letter_code
_entity_poly.pdbx_strand_id
1 'polypeptide(L)'
;IDASDLQADTRSESLIVLNALLRNRAPFPQDYPSLELTLTDDADRPVVRRVLAPREYLDKPRAGAAAQGLAPGAEASLRVNLDTDGVRATGYRLYLFYPQ
;
A
#
# COMPACT_ATOMS: atom_id res chain seq x y z
N ILE A 1 -4.68 -2.43 -8.21
CA ILE A 1 -4.59 -3.43 -7.12
C ILE A 1 -5.57 -4.56 -7.37
N ASP A 2 -5.06 -5.80 -7.43
CA ASP A 2 -5.90 -6.97 -7.66
C ASP A 2 -6.54 -7.49 -6.37
N ALA A 3 -5.87 -7.32 -5.24
CA ALA A 3 -6.36 -7.74 -3.94
C ALA A 3 -5.71 -6.90 -2.86
N SER A 4 -6.43 -6.67 -1.79
CA SER A 4 -5.87 -5.99 -0.62
C SER A 4 -6.64 -6.37 0.62
N ASP A 5 -5.97 -6.31 1.77
CA ASP A 5 -6.61 -6.47 3.07
C ASP A 5 -5.85 -5.67 4.12
N LEU A 6 -6.57 -5.29 5.16
CA LEU A 6 -6.03 -4.55 6.29
C LEU A 6 -6.30 -5.35 7.55
N GLN A 7 -5.25 -5.61 8.33
CA GLN A 7 -5.36 -6.41 9.55
C GLN A 7 -4.77 -5.65 10.72
N ALA A 8 -5.38 -5.81 11.89
CA ALA A 8 -4.80 -5.32 13.12
C ALA A 8 -3.64 -6.24 13.52
N ASP A 9 -2.55 -5.66 14.03
CA ASP A 9 -1.47 -6.43 14.60
C ASP A 9 -1.92 -6.94 15.97
N THR A 10 -1.77 -8.23 16.20
CA THR A 10 -2.18 -8.85 17.47
C THR A 10 -1.37 -8.37 18.67
N ARG A 11 -0.21 -7.75 18.44
CA ARG A 11 0.67 -7.26 19.51
C ARG A 11 0.27 -5.88 20.02
N SER A 12 -0.47 -5.10 19.21
CA SER A 12 -0.86 -3.75 19.60
C SER A 12 -2.07 -3.30 18.77
N GLU A 13 -3.03 -2.65 19.45
CA GLU A 13 -4.21 -2.12 18.77
C GLU A 13 -3.90 -0.95 17.86
N SER A 14 -2.77 -0.27 18.07
CA SER A 14 -2.39 0.87 17.24
C SER A 14 -1.60 0.46 16.00
N LEU A 15 -1.18 -0.81 15.91
CA LEU A 15 -0.42 -1.28 14.75
C LEU A 15 -1.35 -2.02 13.79
N ILE A 16 -1.27 -1.63 12.53
CA ILE A 16 -2.02 -2.29 11.47
C ILE A 16 -1.09 -2.70 10.35
N VAL A 17 -1.48 -3.74 9.62
CA VAL A 17 -0.72 -4.28 8.49
C VAL A 17 -1.60 -4.23 7.26
N LEU A 18 -1.13 -3.53 6.24
CA LEU A 18 -1.75 -3.54 4.92
C LEU A 18 -1.02 -4.56 4.05
N ASN A 19 -1.75 -5.53 3.51
CA ASN A 19 -1.25 -6.44 2.49
C ASN A 19 -2.00 -6.16 1.20
N ALA A 20 -1.27 -6.08 0.09
CA ALA A 20 -1.91 -5.85 -1.20
C ALA A 20 -1.12 -6.53 -2.30
N LEU A 21 -1.80 -6.80 -3.41
CA LEU A 21 -1.20 -7.38 -4.61
C LEU A 21 -1.35 -6.38 -5.75
N LEU A 22 -0.22 -5.98 -6.32
CA LEU A 22 -0.15 -5.06 -7.44
C LEU A 22 0.16 -5.86 -8.70
N ARG A 23 -0.63 -5.66 -9.75
CA ARG A 23 -0.42 -6.35 -11.04
C ARG A 23 -0.32 -5.34 -12.15
N ASN A 24 0.65 -5.53 -13.05
CA ASN A 24 0.75 -4.75 -14.28
C ASN A 24 -0.08 -5.42 -15.37
N ARG A 25 -1.21 -4.81 -15.72
CA ARG A 25 -2.09 -5.33 -16.77
C ARG A 25 -1.80 -4.75 -18.15
N ALA A 26 -0.83 -3.84 -18.24
CA ALA A 26 -0.42 -3.27 -19.52
C ALA A 26 0.48 -4.24 -20.28
N PRO A 27 0.55 -4.12 -21.63
CA PRO A 27 1.45 -4.95 -22.43
C PRO A 27 2.89 -4.44 -22.48
N PHE A 28 3.26 -3.52 -21.61
CA PHE A 28 4.60 -2.93 -21.52
C PHE A 28 4.98 -2.77 -20.04
N PRO A 29 6.28 -2.68 -19.72
CA PRO A 29 6.69 -2.42 -18.34
C PRO A 29 6.16 -1.08 -17.85
N GLN A 30 5.74 -1.01 -16.58
CA GLN A 30 5.27 0.21 -15.96
C GLN A 30 6.08 0.51 -14.70
N ASP A 31 6.30 1.80 -14.45
CA ASP A 31 6.90 2.23 -13.19
C ASP A 31 5.99 1.87 -12.02
N TYR A 32 6.60 1.65 -10.87
CA TYR A 32 5.83 1.46 -9.66
C TYR A 32 5.18 2.78 -9.25
N PRO A 33 3.86 2.77 -8.97
CA PRO A 33 3.17 3.99 -8.56
C PRO A 33 3.48 4.34 -7.11
N SER A 34 3.20 5.59 -6.76
CA SER A 34 3.06 5.95 -5.35
C SER A 34 1.70 5.49 -4.87
N LEU A 35 1.61 5.23 -3.57
CA LEU A 35 0.41 4.70 -2.94
C LEU A 35 -0.08 5.70 -1.90
N GLU A 36 -1.34 6.09 -1.98
CA GLU A 36 -1.99 6.85 -0.94
C GLU A 36 -2.93 5.94 -0.17
N LEU A 37 -2.65 5.77 1.12
CA LEU A 37 -3.49 5.00 2.03
C LEU A 37 -4.25 5.97 2.94
N THR A 38 -5.57 5.86 2.93
CA THR A 38 -6.44 6.61 3.83
C THR A 38 -7.16 5.63 4.73
N LEU A 39 -7.01 5.81 6.04
CA LEU A 39 -7.74 5.04 7.03
C LEU A 39 -8.99 5.83 7.42
N THR A 40 -10.10 5.13 7.58
CA THR A 40 -11.39 5.75 7.86
C THR A 40 -12.01 5.20 9.13
N ASP A 41 -12.89 5.99 9.74
CA ASP A 41 -13.63 5.58 10.93
C ASP A 41 -15.00 4.97 10.56
N ASP A 42 -15.82 4.69 11.58
CA ASP A 42 -17.16 4.10 11.39
C ASP A 42 -18.08 4.95 10.52
N ALA A 43 -17.86 6.26 10.49
CA ALA A 43 -18.65 7.20 9.69
C ALA A 43 -18.02 7.46 8.32
N ASP A 44 -17.03 6.63 7.92
CA ASP A 44 -16.29 6.74 6.65
C ASP A 44 -15.53 8.07 6.52
N ARG A 45 -15.11 8.64 7.65
CA ARG A 45 -14.31 9.86 7.66
C ARG A 45 -12.83 9.53 7.72
N PRO A 46 -11.97 10.27 6.97
CA PRO A 46 -10.53 10.06 7.05
C PRO A 46 -9.99 10.39 8.45
N VAL A 47 -9.22 9.46 9.02
CA VAL A 47 -8.57 9.67 10.32
C VAL A 47 -7.05 9.62 10.22
N VAL A 48 -6.50 8.90 9.23
CA VAL A 48 -5.07 8.85 8.95
C VAL A 48 -4.89 8.82 7.43
N ARG A 49 -3.89 9.56 6.94
CA ARG A 49 -3.56 9.58 5.52
C ARG A 49 -2.05 9.48 5.36
N ARG A 50 -1.60 8.53 4.53
CA ARG A 50 -0.18 8.32 4.26
C ARG A 50 0.06 8.19 2.77
N VAL A 51 1.13 8.83 2.31
CA VAL A 51 1.61 8.67 0.94
C VAL A 51 2.92 7.89 1.00
N LEU A 52 2.99 6.80 0.25
CA LEU A 52 4.10 5.87 0.27
C LEU A 52 4.74 5.81 -1.12
N ALA A 53 6.04 6.05 -1.18
CA ALA A 53 6.81 5.83 -2.40
C ALA A 53 7.09 4.33 -2.56
N PRO A 54 7.42 3.85 -3.78
CA PRO A 54 7.70 2.43 -3.98
C PRO A 54 8.71 1.84 -3.02
N ARG A 55 9.78 2.58 -2.69
CA ARG A 55 10.80 2.11 -1.75
C ARG A 55 10.27 1.87 -0.34
N GLU A 56 9.10 2.44 -0.01
CA GLU A 56 8.52 2.33 1.32
C GLU A 56 7.57 1.14 1.46
N TYR A 57 7.01 0.65 0.35
CA TYR A 57 6.06 -0.46 0.39
C TYR A 57 6.58 -1.75 -0.25
N LEU A 58 7.65 -1.69 -1.04
CA LEU A 58 8.24 -2.88 -1.64
C LEU A 58 9.21 -3.54 -0.67
N ASP A 59 9.31 -4.88 -0.75
CA ASP A 59 10.31 -5.62 -0.03
C ASP A 59 11.71 -5.21 -0.47
N LYS A 60 12.70 -5.30 0.42
CA LYS A 60 14.08 -4.90 0.14
C LYS A 60 14.65 -5.49 -1.15
N PRO A 61 14.46 -6.79 -1.45
CA PRO A 61 14.97 -7.33 -2.72
C PRO A 61 14.34 -6.68 -3.94
N ARG A 62 13.06 -6.28 -3.84
CA ARG A 62 12.36 -5.63 -4.94
C ARG A 62 12.62 -4.13 -4.99
N ALA A 63 12.94 -3.52 -3.86
CA ALA A 63 13.23 -2.09 -3.82
C ALA A 63 14.41 -1.72 -4.72
N GLY A 64 15.41 -2.60 -4.82
CA GLY A 64 16.54 -2.40 -5.73
C GLY A 64 16.15 -2.50 -7.20
N ALA A 65 15.07 -3.20 -7.53
CA ALA A 65 14.57 -3.36 -8.90
C ALA A 65 13.47 -2.33 -9.24
N ALA A 66 13.12 -1.44 -8.32
CA ALA A 66 12.04 -0.47 -8.54
C ALA A 66 12.31 0.44 -9.74
N ALA A 67 13.59 0.75 -10.01
CA ALA A 67 13.97 1.58 -11.14
C ALA A 67 13.69 0.93 -12.50
N GLN A 68 13.56 -0.40 -12.53
CA GLN A 68 13.28 -1.14 -13.77
C GLN A 68 11.79 -1.31 -14.04
N GLY A 69 10.95 -0.95 -13.05
CA GLY A 69 9.52 -1.07 -13.18
C GLY A 69 9.00 -2.49 -13.04
N LEU A 70 7.71 -2.64 -13.24
CA LEU A 70 7.01 -3.93 -13.16
C LEU A 70 6.75 -4.44 -14.56
N ALA A 71 7.23 -5.65 -14.86
CA ALA A 71 7.10 -6.25 -16.19
C ALA A 71 5.63 -6.51 -16.56
N PRO A 72 5.30 -6.60 -17.86
CA PRO A 72 3.93 -6.89 -18.29
C PRO A 72 3.42 -8.19 -17.66
N GLY A 73 2.21 -8.17 -17.11
CA GLY A 73 1.59 -9.32 -16.49
C GLY A 73 2.18 -9.74 -15.15
N ALA A 74 3.25 -9.07 -14.70
CA ALA A 74 3.90 -9.43 -13.44
C ALA A 74 3.11 -8.89 -12.24
N GLU A 75 3.31 -9.54 -11.10
CA GLU A 75 2.69 -9.17 -9.84
C GLU A 75 3.75 -8.80 -8.81
N ALA A 76 3.41 -7.89 -7.92
CA ALA A 76 4.24 -7.54 -6.78
C ALA A 76 3.38 -7.51 -5.53
N SER A 77 3.79 -8.27 -4.51
CA SER A 77 3.15 -8.22 -3.20
C SER A 77 3.75 -7.08 -2.41
N LEU A 78 2.90 -6.33 -1.73
CA LEU A 78 3.36 -5.27 -0.84
C LEU A 78 2.81 -5.48 0.56
N ARG A 79 3.57 -5.03 1.53
CA ARG A 79 3.19 -5.10 2.92
C ARG A 79 3.65 -3.82 3.61
N VAL A 80 2.72 -3.15 4.27
CA VAL A 80 2.99 -1.90 4.97
C VAL A 80 2.54 -2.04 6.41
N ASN A 81 3.45 -1.75 7.34
CA ASN A 81 3.14 -1.71 8.76
C ASN A 81 2.94 -0.24 9.15
N LEU A 82 1.82 0.05 9.78
CA LEU A 82 1.47 1.42 10.17
C LEU A 82 1.14 1.49 11.65
N ASP A 83 1.64 2.55 12.28
CA ASP A 83 1.24 2.89 13.64
C ASP A 83 0.22 4.03 13.55
N THR A 84 -0.99 3.79 14.04
CA THR A 84 -2.07 4.77 14.01
C THR A 84 -2.04 5.74 15.19
N ASP A 85 -1.06 5.60 16.09
CA ASP A 85 -0.95 6.41 17.30
C ASP A 85 -2.19 6.34 18.19
N GLY A 86 -2.82 5.14 18.23
CA GLY A 86 -4.01 4.92 19.02
C GLY A 86 -5.30 5.39 18.36
N VAL A 87 -5.25 5.95 17.16
CA VAL A 87 -6.44 6.33 16.41
C VAL A 87 -7.12 5.06 15.91
N ARG A 88 -8.42 4.93 16.18
CA ARG A 88 -9.19 3.77 15.77
C ARG A 88 -9.63 3.91 14.31
N ALA A 89 -9.28 2.93 13.50
CA ALA A 89 -9.68 2.89 12.10
C ALA A 89 -10.44 1.59 11.86
N THR A 90 -11.55 1.67 11.11
CA THR A 90 -12.39 0.52 10.79
C THR A 90 -12.44 0.24 9.30
N GLY A 91 -11.98 1.16 8.46
CA GLY A 91 -11.93 0.98 7.03
C GLY A 91 -10.70 1.64 6.43
N TYR A 92 -10.54 1.44 5.14
CA TYR A 92 -9.40 2.03 4.43
C TYR A 92 -9.74 2.25 2.96
N ARG A 93 -8.97 3.14 2.33
CA ARG A 93 -9.01 3.38 0.88
C ARG A 93 -7.59 3.40 0.36
N LEU A 94 -7.39 2.86 -0.84
CA LEU A 94 -6.10 2.87 -1.53
C LEU A 94 -6.23 3.60 -2.85
N TYR A 95 -5.29 4.49 -3.12
CA TYR A 95 -5.22 5.23 -4.35
C TYR A 95 -3.81 5.16 -4.92
N LEU A 96 -3.70 4.75 -6.19
CA LEU A 96 -2.42 4.67 -6.88
C LEU A 96 -2.26 5.88 -7.78
N PHE A 97 -1.06 6.48 -7.77
CA PHE A 97 -0.78 7.64 -8.62
C PHE A 97 0.70 7.72 -8.95
N TYR A 98 0.99 8.47 -9.99
CA TYR A 98 2.37 8.75 -10.38
C TYR A 98 2.64 10.22 -10.08
N PRO A 99 3.58 10.54 -9.16
CA PRO A 99 3.90 11.93 -8.86
C PRO A 99 4.53 12.61 -10.07
N GLN A 100 4.23 13.87 -10.22
CA GLN A 100 4.80 14.68 -11.29
C GLN A 100 6.10 15.32 -10.86
#